data_db99e6809596832fe52ebf784c6d40ce
#
_entry.id   db99e6809596832fe52ebf784c6d40ce
#
_cell.length_a   1.000
_cell.length_b   1.000
_cell.length_c   1.000
_cell.angle_alpha   90.00
_cell.angle_beta   90.00
_cell.angle_gamma   90.00
#
_symmetry.space_group_name_H-M   'P 1'
#
loop_
_entity.id
_entity.type
_entity.pdbx_description
1 polymer ?
#
loop_
_entity_poly.entity_id
_entity_poly.type
_entity_poly.pdbx_seq_one_letter_code
_entity_poly.pdbx_strand_id
1 'polypeptide(L)'
;MKTPVSVVVGTSSSMAWQEASDRSPLWDRLLLLGLGVVIAFAVLAFGTTEPWSELILECAAAGLFLLWATRQLLEGAIEVRPSPLYLPALAFALLVAVQLVTGISVYRYATLQEAIRYLAYGLLMFVAIQCFHSRQQIHGFLTGMTIFGTMLAVFGIIQDFTSNGKIYWIRRPQFTAWGFGSYVNHSHWAGLMELLTPLPLALMMRRRNSGAQTVLLGFAALMMGSTIFLSGSRGGMISFVVQVVLGAALLLLRDRSSERLRDIAILAVIGVVFLAWAGGSRVSNRIESAYSAGGATMGNTLDARFRLALFKDTLSMAKARPIAGWGLDCFTRVFPEFQTFYSDLFVNAAHNDYLQLLAETGVIGFAIMLWFVIAMFRSGLRRRVPPGVVSSAKMAATLACTGILVHSFMDFNLHVGANAALFYVMAALASAEEVEGAGQPLAAHHDGPVLVHD
;
A
#
# COMPACT_ATOMS: atom_id res chain seq x y z
N MET A 1 21.82 -18.16 36.64
CA MET A 1 21.76 -19.11 35.54
C MET A 1 20.89 -18.47 34.47
N LYS A 2 21.49 -18.09 33.35
CA LYS A 2 20.74 -17.53 32.20
C LYS A 2 20.15 -18.71 31.41
N THR A 3 18.82 -18.81 31.36
CA THR A 3 18.13 -19.76 30.46
C THR A 3 18.53 -19.48 29.02
N PRO A 4 18.83 -20.49 28.21
CA PRO A 4 19.15 -20.28 26.80
C PRO A 4 17.94 -19.73 26.04
N VAL A 5 18.18 -18.72 25.19
CA VAL A 5 17.19 -18.17 24.27
C VAL A 5 16.80 -19.26 23.27
N SER A 6 15.55 -19.70 23.28
CA SER A 6 15.04 -20.68 22.32
C SER A 6 14.50 -19.95 21.07
N VAL A 7 15.00 -20.36 19.89
CA VAL A 7 14.45 -19.89 18.61
C VAL A 7 13.36 -20.87 18.18
N VAL A 8 12.09 -20.44 18.17
CA VAL A 8 10.96 -21.23 17.69
C VAL A 8 10.57 -20.72 16.30
N VAL A 9 10.97 -21.45 15.27
CA VAL A 9 10.44 -21.27 13.91
C VAL A 9 9.18 -22.16 13.79
N GLY A 10 8.01 -21.53 13.64
CA GLY A 10 6.71 -22.16 13.79
C GLY A 10 6.47 -23.39 12.91
N THR A 11 6.45 -24.52 13.57
CA THR A 11 5.66 -25.69 13.16
C THR A 11 4.56 -25.89 14.18
N SER A 12 3.34 -26.06 13.71
CA SER A 12 2.09 -26.08 14.44
C SER A 12 2.06 -27.03 15.64
N SER A 13 2.37 -26.54 16.83
CA SER A 13 1.88 -27.13 18.07
C SER A 13 0.97 -26.12 18.76
N SER A 14 -0.30 -26.43 18.85
CA SER A 14 -1.36 -25.55 19.36
C SER A 14 -1.17 -25.06 20.80
N MET A 15 -0.40 -25.76 21.62
CA MET A 15 -0.14 -25.38 23.00
C MET A 15 0.86 -24.23 23.17
N ALA A 16 1.90 -24.16 22.37
CA ALA A 16 2.89 -23.08 22.43
C ALA A 16 2.32 -21.73 22.02
N TRP A 17 1.30 -21.74 21.14
CA TRP A 17 0.61 -20.52 20.71
C TRP A 17 -0.46 -20.03 21.72
N GLN A 18 -0.99 -20.89 22.55
CA GLN A 18 -1.91 -20.47 23.64
C GLN A 18 -1.19 -19.76 24.78
N GLU A 19 0.00 -20.22 25.17
CA GLU A 19 0.84 -19.51 26.15
C GLU A 19 1.38 -18.19 25.64
N ALA A 20 1.63 -18.07 24.32
CA ALA A 20 2.03 -16.80 23.68
C ALA A 20 0.92 -15.75 23.63
N SER A 21 -0.36 -16.15 23.69
CA SER A 21 -1.53 -15.25 23.68
C SER A 21 -1.67 -14.41 24.95
N ASP A 22 -1.08 -14.83 26.07
CA ASP A 22 -1.12 -14.11 27.35
C ASP A 22 0.03 -13.07 27.50
N ARG A 23 0.94 -13.01 26.53
CA ARG A 23 2.08 -12.09 26.57
C ARG A 23 1.65 -10.67 26.24
N SER A 24 2.02 -9.76 27.08
CA SER A 24 1.63 -8.36 27.26
C SER A 24 0.98 -7.66 26.04
N PRO A 25 -0.33 -7.39 26.12
CA PRO A 25 -1.08 -6.68 25.04
C PRO A 25 -0.56 -5.26 24.79
N LEU A 26 0.30 -4.75 25.66
CA LEU A 26 0.88 -3.41 25.56
C LEU A 26 1.87 -3.31 24.38
N TRP A 27 2.79 -4.28 24.23
CA TRP A 27 3.77 -4.27 23.16
C TRP A 27 3.12 -4.33 21.77
N ASP A 28 2.11 -5.18 21.63
CA ASP A 28 1.35 -5.28 20.39
C ASP A 28 0.63 -3.98 20.03
N ARG A 29 0.07 -3.30 21.05
CA ARG A 29 -0.57 -2.00 20.85
C ARG A 29 0.45 -0.92 20.49
N LEU A 30 1.62 -0.91 21.13
CA LEU A 30 2.68 0.06 20.83
C LEU A 30 3.22 -0.12 19.43
N LEU A 31 3.47 -1.35 18.99
CA LEU A 31 3.94 -1.64 17.63
C LEU A 31 2.91 -1.25 16.57
N LEU A 32 1.62 -1.59 16.81
CA LEU A 32 0.54 -1.25 15.90
C LEU A 32 0.30 0.26 15.82
N LEU A 33 0.32 0.95 16.96
CA LEU A 33 0.21 2.41 17.01
C LEU A 33 1.41 3.06 16.33
N GLY A 34 2.63 2.59 16.62
CA GLY A 34 3.85 3.07 15.99
C GLY A 34 3.81 2.92 14.46
N LEU A 35 3.34 1.77 13.97
CA LEU A 35 3.16 1.54 12.53
C LEU A 35 2.18 2.56 11.93
N GLY A 36 1.04 2.79 12.59
CA GLY A 36 0.06 3.79 12.17
C GLY A 36 0.63 5.22 12.17
N VAL A 37 1.39 5.58 13.20
CA VAL A 37 2.04 6.90 13.31
C VAL A 37 3.09 7.10 12.22
N VAL A 38 3.91 6.10 11.93
CA VAL A 38 4.93 6.17 10.86
C VAL A 38 4.27 6.38 9.49
N ILE A 39 3.20 5.64 9.20
CA ILE A 39 2.44 5.83 7.94
C ILE A 39 1.80 7.22 7.90
N ALA A 40 1.17 7.67 8.98
CA ALA A 40 0.57 9.00 9.05
C ALA A 40 1.61 10.11 8.86
N PHE A 41 2.77 9.99 9.52
CA PHE A 41 3.89 10.91 9.31
C PHE A 41 4.33 10.94 7.84
N ALA A 42 4.58 9.77 7.24
CA ALA A 42 5.04 9.67 5.86
C ALA A 42 4.08 10.38 4.88
N VAL A 43 2.77 10.20 5.06
CA VAL A 43 1.73 10.84 4.26
C VAL A 43 1.70 12.36 4.48
N LEU A 44 1.74 12.81 5.73
CA LEU A 44 1.65 14.24 6.08
C LEU A 44 2.96 14.99 5.75
N ALA A 45 4.10 14.32 5.72
CA ALA A 45 5.40 14.86 5.32
C ALA A 45 5.58 14.86 3.79
N PHE A 46 4.61 15.39 3.07
CA PHE A 46 4.61 15.54 1.60
C PHE A 46 4.72 14.22 0.83
N GLY A 47 4.20 13.11 1.41
CA GLY A 47 4.35 11.78 0.83
C GLY A 47 5.75 11.20 0.97
N THR A 48 6.58 11.77 1.83
CA THR A 48 7.98 11.34 2.03
C THR A 48 8.78 11.42 0.73
N THR A 49 8.76 12.60 0.12
CA THR A 49 9.51 12.90 -1.12
C THR A 49 10.69 13.85 -0.86
N GLU A 50 10.89 14.30 0.37
CA GLU A 50 11.96 15.19 0.77
C GLU A 50 13.02 14.41 1.57
N PRO A 51 14.32 14.67 1.41
CA PRO A 51 15.39 13.88 2.07
C PRO A 51 15.25 13.79 3.60
N TRP A 52 14.78 14.87 4.26
CA TRP A 52 14.57 14.87 5.70
C TRP A 52 13.44 13.95 6.13
N SER A 53 12.36 13.88 5.34
CA SER A 53 11.22 13.01 5.64
C SER A 53 11.52 11.54 5.32
N GLU A 54 12.34 11.28 4.31
CA GLU A 54 12.87 9.96 4.00
C GLU A 54 13.71 9.43 5.15
N LEU A 55 14.68 10.21 5.65
CA LEU A 55 15.51 9.85 6.79
C LEU A 55 14.67 9.52 8.03
N ILE A 56 13.64 10.32 8.32
CA ILE A 56 12.76 10.05 9.47
C ILE A 56 11.97 8.74 9.27
N LEU A 57 11.46 8.46 8.06
CA LEU A 57 10.79 7.19 7.75
C LEU A 57 11.72 6.00 7.96
N GLU A 58 12.95 6.08 7.46
CA GLU A 58 13.96 5.03 7.58
C GLU A 58 14.34 4.78 9.05
N CYS A 59 14.62 5.84 9.81
CA CYS A 59 14.91 5.76 11.24
C CYS A 59 13.71 5.22 12.03
N ALA A 60 12.49 5.63 11.71
CA ALA A 60 11.28 5.15 12.37
C ALA A 60 11.00 3.67 12.08
N ALA A 61 11.23 3.21 10.85
CA ALA A 61 11.14 1.80 10.48
C ALA A 61 12.16 0.94 11.26
N ALA A 62 13.41 1.40 11.33
CA ALA A 62 14.45 0.76 12.14
C ALA A 62 14.09 0.77 13.64
N GLY A 63 13.57 1.89 14.16
CA GLY A 63 13.11 2.01 15.54
C GLY A 63 12.00 1.05 15.90
N LEU A 64 11.01 0.87 15.02
CA LEU A 64 9.93 -0.11 15.20
C LEU A 64 10.45 -1.56 15.19
N PHE A 65 11.40 -1.86 14.33
CA PHE A 65 12.05 -3.17 14.31
C PHE A 65 12.83 -3.41 15.60
N LEU A 66 13.60 -2.43 16.07
CA LEU A 66 14.32 -2.52 17.35
C LEU A 66 13.36 -2.66 18.54
N LEU A 67 12.22 -1.99 18.52
CA LEU A 67 11.18 -2.15 19.55
C LEU A 67 10.63 -3.59 19.56
N TRP A 68 10.37 -4.16 18.39
CA TRP A 68 9.98 -5.56 18.26
C TRP A 68 11.09 -6.50 18.77
N ALA A 69 12.32 -6.28 18.37
CA ALA A 69 13.47 -7.10 18.81
C ALA A 69 13.68 -7.02 20.33
N THR A 70 13.58 -5.82 20.91
CA THR A 70 13.66 -5.62 22.36
C THR A 70 12.59 -6.40 23.10
N ARG A 71 11.34 -6.39 22.60
CA ARG A 71 10.29 -7.23 23.13
C ARG A 71 10.68 -8.70 23.17
N GLN A 72 11.18 -9.25 22.05
CA GLN A 72 11.57 -10.66 21.97
C GLN A 72 12.66 -11.02 23.01
N LEU A 73 13.63 -10.13 23.18
CA LEU A 73 14.69 -10.30 24.18
C LEU A 73 14.17 -10.28 25.61
N LEU A 74 13.22 -9.37 25.91
CA LEU A 74 12.60 -9.26 27.26
C LEU A 74 11.70 -10.46 27.57
N GLU A 75 11.02 -10.99 26.56
CA GLU A 75 10.15 -12.18 26.68
C GLU A 75 10.96 -13.50 26.68
N GLY A 76 12.27 -13.46 26.40
CA GLY A 76 13.18 -14.60 26.46
C GLY A 76 12.96 -15.63 25.34
N ALA A 77 12.18 -15.31 24.32
CA ALA A 77 11.92 -16.18 23.17
C ALA A 77 11.83 -15.37 21.89
N ILE A 78 12.48 -15.83 20.81
CA ILE A 78 12.38 -15.20 19.50
C ILE A 78 11.34 -15.94 18.68
N GLU A 79 10.19 -15.30 18.50
CA GLU A 79 9.09 -15.82 17.70
C GLU A 79 8.92 -14.97 16.44
N VAL A 80 9.13 -15.58 15.28
CA VAL A 80 8.93 -14.94 13.98
C VAL A 80 7.77 -15.61 13.25
N ARG A 81 6.73 -14.84 12.94
CA ARG A 81 5.59 -15.33 12.16
C ARG A 81 6.02 -15.53 10.71
N PRO A 82 5.74 -16.71 10.14
CA PRO A 82 6.09 -16.99 8.76
C PRO A 82 5.24 -16.14 7.78
N SER A 83 5.84 -15.78 6.64
CA SER A 83 5.11 -15.16 5.54
C SER A 83 5.74 -15.56 4.20
N PRO A 84 4.93 -15.84 3.18
CA PRO A 84 5.42 -16.14 1.84
C PRO A 84 6.10 -14.94 1.17
N LEU A 85 6.00 -13.75 1.75
CA LEU A 85 6.60 -12.52 1.23
C LEU A 85 8.08 -12.38 1.58
N TYR A 86 8.59 -13.11 2.59
CA TYR A 86 9.98 -12.98 3.03
C TYR A 86 10.98 -13.44 1.98
N LEU A 87 10.73 -14.58 1.34
CA LEU A 87 11.67 -15.12 0.37
C LEU A 87 11.88 -14.20 -0.85
N PRO A 88 10.83 -13.70 -1.53
CA PRO A 88 11.03 -12.75 -2.62
C PRO A 88 11.62 -11.42 -2.16
N ALA A 89 11.29 -10.92 -0.95
CA ALA A 89 11.90 -9.71 -0.41
C ALA A 89 13.40 -9.88 -0.15
N LEU A 90 13.81 -11.01 0.44
CA LEU A 90 15.22 -11.34 0.66
C LEU A 90 15.97 -11.56 -0.66
N ALA A 91 15.35 -12.20 -1.65
CA ALA A 91 15.93 -12.39 -2.98
C ALA A 91 16.18 -11.03 -3.67
N PHE A 92 15.24 -10.07 -3.53
CA PHE A 92 15.41 -8.73 -4.05
C PHE A 92 16.55 -7.97 -3.34
N ALA A 93 16.60 -8.04 -2.01
CA ALA A 93 17.69 -7.44 -1.22
C ALA A 93 19.06 -8.03 -1.63
N LEU A 94 19.13 -9.34 -1.87
CA LEU A 94 20.35 -10.00 -2.33
C LEU A 94 20.76 -9.51 -3.73
N LEU A 95 19.81 -9.38 -4.66
CA LEU A 95 20.08 -8.84 -5.99
C LEU A 95 20.68 -7.43 -5.91
N VAL A 96 20.09 -6.54 -5.09
CA VAL A 96 20.58 -5.17 -4.91
C VAL A 96 21.97 -5.17 -4.26
N ALA A 97 22.22 -6.04 -3.27
CA ALA A 97 23.54 -6.23 -2.68
C ALA A 97 24.58 -6.68 -3.74
N VAL A 98 24.21 -7.60 -4.63
CA VAL A 98 25.06 -8.02 -5.76
C VAL A 98 25.32 -6.83 -6.69
N GLN A 99 24.31 -6.03 -7.07
CA GLN A 99 24.54 -4.83 -7.89
C GLN A 99 25.54 -3.87 -7.26
N LEU A 100 25.48 -3.67 -5.94
CA LEU A 100 26.40 -2.79 -5.18
C LEU A 100 27.84 -3.33 -5.13
N VAL A 101 27.99 -4.64 -4.84
CA VAL A 101 29.32 -5.24 -4.60
C VAL A 101 30.05 -5.49 -5.93
N THR A 102 29.37 -5.99 -6.96
CA THR A 102 29.98 -6.38 -8.24
C THR A 102 30.23 -5.22 -9.21
N GLY A 103 29.74 -4.00 -8.87
CA GLY A 103 29.88 -2.83 -9.77
C GLY A 103 28.92 -2.85 -10.97
N ILE A 104 27.86 -3.65 -10.94
CA ILE A 104 26.78 -3.61 -11.95
C ILE A 104 26.09 -2.25 -11.91
N SER A 105 25.85 -1.69 -10.70
CA SER A 105 25.29 -0.36 -10.53
C SER A 105 26.23 0.70 -11.10
N VAL A 106 25.71 1.49 -12.03
CA VAL A 106 26.43 2.62 -12.65
C VAL A 106 26.68 3.75 -11.66
N TYR A 107 25.77 3.93 -10.69
CA TYR A 107 25.90 4.95 -9.66
C TYR A 107 25.58 4.37 -8.28
N ARG A 108 26.59 3.80 -7.63
CA ARG A 108 26.48 3.07 -6.37
C ARG A 108 25.81 3.87 -5.25
N TYR A 109 26.00 5.19 -5.22
CA TYR A 109 25.42 6.03 -4.16
C TYR A 109 23.86 6.05 -4.25
N ALA A 110 23.29 6.25 -5.44
CA ALA A 110 21.85 6.19 -5.64
C ALA A 110 21.30 4.79 -5.28
N THR A 111 21.95 3.73 -5.79
CA THR A 111 21.54 2.35 -5.47
C THR A 111 21.62 2.06 -3.97
N LEU A 112 22.61 2.60 -3.25
CA LEU A 112 22.70 2.43 -1.80
C LEU A 112 21.56 3.16 -1.07
N GLN A 113 21.25 4.40 -1.46
CA GLN A 113 20.16 5.17 -0.85
C GLN A 113 18.81 4.49 -1.07
N GLU A 114 18.55 4.04 -2.30
CA GLU A 114 17.32 3.32 -2.61
C GLU A 114 17.26 1.96 -1.91
N ALA A 115 18.40 1.25 -1.75
CA ALA A 115 18.47 0.02 -0.96
C ALA A 115 18.07 0.25 0.52
N ILE A 116 18.46 1.38 1.12
CA ILE A 116 18.06 1.74 2.49
C ILE A 116 16.55 1.99 2.57
N ARG A 117 15.95 2.64 1.57
CA ARG A 117 14.49 2.82 1.49
C ARG A 117 13.76 1.48 1.38
N TYR A 118 14.20 0.58 0.48
CA TYR A 118 13.62 -0.76 0.38
C TYR A 118 13.80 -1.57 1.66
N LEU A 119 14.93 -1.41 2.35
CA LEU A 119 15.12 -2.02 3.67
C LEU A 119 14.09 -1.48 4.67
N ALA A 120 13.85 -0.18 4.72
CA ALA A 120 12.84 0.43 5.58
C ALA A 120 11.43 -0.12 5.28
N TYR A 121 11.05 -0.22 4.00
CA TYR A 121 9.78 -0.84 3.60
C TYR A 121 9.70 -2.32 4.02
N GLY A 122 10.79 -3.06 3.86
CA GLY A 122 10.90 -4.45 4.32
C GLY A 122 10.74 -4.60 5.83
N LEU A 123 11.33 -3.69 6.61
CA LEU A 123 11.18 -3.65 8.08
C LEU A 123 9.74 -3.31 8.49
N LEU A 124 9.09 -2.34 7.84
CA LEU A 124 7.69 -2.00 8.09
C LEU A 124 6.77 -3.18 7.74
N MET A 125 7.00 -3.84 6.60
CA MET A 125 6.28 -5.07 6.22
C MET A 125 6.49 -6.18 7.26
N PHE A 126 7.72 -6.39 7.70
CA PHE A 126 8.05 -7.38 8.73
C PHE A 126 7.28 -7.10 10.02
N VAL A 127 7.36 -5.87 10.56
CA VAL A 127 6.64 -5.47 11.78
C VAL A 127 5.13 -5.63 11.59
N ALA A 128 4.59 -5.25 10.44
CA ALA A 128 3.17 -5.42 10.12
C ALA A 128 2.75 -6.90 10.14
N ILE A 129 3.55 -7.82 9.57
CA ILE A 129 3.31 -9.28 9.63
C ILE A 129 3.31 -9.75 11.09
N GLN A 130 4.24 -9.26 11.92
CA GLN A 130 4.26 -9.62 13.34
C GLN A 130 3.04 -9.08 14.11
N CYS A 131 2.47 -7.94 13.68
CA CYS A 131 1.29 -7.33 14.32
C CYS A 131 -0.04 -7.94 13.87
N PHE A 132 -0.20 -8.32 12.59
CA PHE A 132 -1.51 -8.73 12.03
C PHE A 132 -1.87 -10.19 12.32
N HIS A 133 -1.90 -10.58 13.60
CA HIS A 133 -2.19 -11.94 14.04
C HIS A 133 -3.52 -12.08 14.81
N SER A 134 -4.11 -11.01 15.29
CA SER A 134 -5.37 -11.06 16.00
C SER A 134 -6.45 -10.23 15.30
N ARG A 135 -7.70 -10.67 15.45
CA ARG A 135 -8.87 -9.93 14.93
C ARG A 135 -8.94 -8.51 15.48
N GLN A 136 -8.55 -8.31 16.74
CA GLN A 136 -8.59 -7.01 17.39
C GLN A 136 -7.57 -6.05 16.80
N GLN A 137 -6.33 -6.50 16.54
CA GLN A 137 -5.27 -5.69 15.95
C GLN A 137 -5.60 -5.30 14.51
N ILE A 138 -6.03 -6.28 13.69
CA ILE A 138 -6.46 -6.02 12.31
C ILE A 138 -7.62 -5.03 12.28
N HIS A 139 -8.63 -5.22 13.15
CA HIS A 139 -9.76 -4.30 13.25
C HIS A 139 -9.32 -2.90 13.69
N GLY A 140 -8.42 -2.81 14.68
CA GLY A 140 -7.87 -1.53 15.16
C GLY A 140 -7.12 -0.80 14.03
N PHE A 141 -6.27 -1.49 13.28
CA PHE A 141 -5.57 -0.93 12.13
C PHE A 141 -6.52 -0.43 11.05
N LEU A 142 -7.49 -1.26 10.62
CA LEU A 142 -8.49 -0.87 9.64
C LEU A 142 -9.27 0.37 10.08
N THR A 143 -9.70 0.41 11.34
CA THR A 143 -10.45 1.54 11.89
C THR A 143 -9.59 2.80 11.94
N GLY A 144 -8.36 2.70 12.46
CA GLY A 144 -7.42 3.82 12.52
C GLY A 144 -7.11 4.40 11.14
N MET A 145 -6.80 3.54 10.16
CA MET A 145 -6.52 3.97 8.79
C MET A 145 -7.77 4.51 8.07
N THR A 146 -8.95 3.99 8.36
CA THR A 146 -10.23 4.53 7.83
C THR A 146 -10.48 5.94 8.36
N ILE A 147 -10.32 6.16 9.67
CA ILE A 147 -10.47 7.50 10.28
C ILE A 147 -9.43 8.45 9.69
N PHE A 148 -8.17 8.06 9.67
CA PHE A 148 -7.07 8.85 9.12
C PHE A 148 -7.32 9.22 7.65
N GLY A 149 -7.67 8.24 6.80
CA GLY A 149 -7.94 8.47 5.38
C GLY A 149 -9.15 9.37 5.14
N THR A 150 -10.20 9.25 5.96
CA THR A 150 -11.38 10.12 5.88
C THR A 150 -11.03 11.56 6.26
N MET A 151 -10.32 11.76 7.37
CA MET A 151 -9.86 13.11 7.80
C MET A 151 -8.95 13.73 6.74
N LEU A 152 -8.06 12.93 6.17
CA LEU A 152 -7.15 13.35 5.12
C LEU A 152 -7.90 13.72 3.83
N ALA A 153 -8.93 12.96 3.44
CA ALA A 153 -9.78 13.27 2.29
C ALA A 153 -10.53 14.60 2.49
N VAL A 154 -11.13 14.81 3.67
CA VAL A 154 -11.79 16.07 4.02
C VAL A 154 -10.79 17.23 3.98
N PHE A 155 -9.62 17.07 4.58
CA PHE A 155 -8.53 18.05 4.54
C PHE A 155 -8.13 18.38 3.10
N GLY A 156 -7.93 17.36 2.26
CA GLY A 156 -7.56 17.54 0.85
C GLY A 156 -8.59 18.34 0.06
N ILE A 157 -9.89 18.07 0.29
CA ILE A 157 -10.99 18.82 -0.33
C ILE A 157 -10.99 20.28 0.14
N ILE A 158 -10.93 20.52 1.45
CA ILE A 158 -10.92 21.89 1.99
C ILE A 158 -9.72 22.66 1.44
N GLN A 159 -8.54 22.06 1.46
CA GLN A 159 -7.33 22.69 0.94
C GLN A 159 -7.43 23.01 -0.55
N ASP A 160 -7.95 22.09 -1.37
CA ASP A 160 -8.08 22.30 -2.81
C ASP A 160 -8.95 23.52 -3.14
N PHE A 161 -10.02 23.76 -2.36
CA PHE A 161 -10.91 24.92 -2.55
C PHE A 161 -10.41 26.23 -1.94
N THR A 162 -9.51 26.19 -0.94
CA THR A 162 -9.19 27.38 -0.13
C THR A 162 -7.73 27.81 -0.16
N SER A 163 -6.81 26.95 -0.64
CA SER A 163 -5.37 27.19 -0.51
C SER A 163 -4.73 27.97 -1.67
N ASN A 164 -5.49 28.28 -2.72
CA ASN A 164 -4.95 28.89 -3.95
C ASN A 164 -3.74 28.10 -4.52
N GLY A 165 -3.83 26.76 -4.51
CA GLY A 165 -2.81 25.87 -5.02
C GLY A 165 -1.59 25.67 -4.10
N LYS A 166 -1.65 26.11 -2.85
CA LYS A 166 -0.60 25.89 -1.85
C LYS A 166 -0.88 24.61 -1.05
N ILE A 167 0.15 23.87 -0.72
CA ILE A 167 0.09 22.77 0.22
C ILE A 167 0.15 23.35 1.64
N TYR A 168 -0.75 22.91 2.52
CA TYR A 168 -0.91 23.41 3.90
C TYR A 168 -1.09 24.94 3.98
N TRP A 169 -1.64 25.60 2.91
CA TRP A 169 -1.77 27.07 2.76
C TRP A 169 -0.44 27.84 2.80
N ILE A 170 0.69 27.17 2.93
CA ILE A 170 2.02 27.75 3.14
C ILE A 170 2.92 27.53 1.93
N ARG A 171 3.12 26.25 1.55
CA ARG A 171 4.11 25.84 0.56
C ARG A 171 3.54 25.93 -0.85
N ARG A 172 4.19 26.71 -1.71
CA ARG A 172 3.91 26.68 -3.16
C ARG A 172 4.70 25.52 -3.78
N PRO A 173 4.04 24.54 -4.42
CA PRO A 173 4.75 23.55 -5.21
C PRO A 173 5.40 24.24 -6.43
N GLN A 174 6.48 23.67 -6.95
CA GLN A 174 7.17 24.20 -8.14
C GLN A 174 6.20 24.33 -9.34
N PHE A 175 5.23 23.43 -9.42
CA PHE A 175 4.15 23.45 -10.41
C PHE A 175 2.81 23.56 -9.66
N THR A 176 2.22 24.75 -9.60
CA THR A 176 1.04 25.06 -8.77
C THR A 176 -0.21 24.24 -9.10
N ALA A 177 -0.33 23.73 -10.33
CA ALA A 177 -1.47 22.92 -10.76
C ALA A 177 -1.38 21.42 -10.40
N TRP A 178 -0.29 20.98 -9.77
CA TRP A 178 0.01 19.55 -9.60
C TRP A 178 -0.17 19.02 -8.18
N GLY A 179 -0.24 19.88 -7.18
CA GLY A 179 -0.44 19.48 -5.79
C GLY A 179 -1.90 19.14 -5.50
N PHE A 180 -2.12 18.16 -4.61
CA PHE A 180 -3.41 17.88 -4.00
C PHE A 180 -3.20 17.33 -2.58
N GLY A 181 -4.00 17.80 -1.62
CA GLY A 181 -3.85 17.41 -0.22
C GLY A 181 -2.44 17.69 0.30
N SER A 182 -1.81 16.72 0.94
CA SER A 182 -0.44 16.82 1.44
C SER A 182 0.64 16.53 0.39
N TYR A 183 0.27 16.16 -0.84
CA TYR A 183 1.20 15.73 -1.87
C TYR A 183 1.52 16.82 -2.89
N VAL A 184 2.76 16.86 -3.32
CA VAL A 184 3.22 17.77 -4.40
C VAL A 184 2.73 17.34 -5.78
N ASN A 185 2.27 16.09 -5.92
CA ASN A 185 1.73 15.53 -7.16
C ASN A 185 0.37 14.88 -6.89
N HIS A 186 -0.64 15.34 -7.63
CA HIS A 186 -2.02 14.89 -7.52
C HIS A 186 -2.21 13.40 -7.88
N SER A 187 -1.38 12.84 -8.77
CA SER A 187 -1.45 11.41 -9.12
C SER A 187 -0.97 10.54 -7.96
N HIS A 188 0.05 10.97 -7.23
CA HIS A 188 0.54 10.24 -6.06
C HIS A 188 -0.47 10.28 -4.90
N TRP A 189 -1.22 11.41 -4.77
CA TRP A 189 -2.36 11.44 -3.86
C TRP A 189 -3.44 10.43 -4.25
N ALA A 190 -3.77 10.33 -5.55
CA ALA A 190 -4.73 9.35 -6.01
C ALA A 190 -4.29 7.92 -5.65
N GLY A 191 -3.01 7.59 -5.84
CA GLY A 191 -2.44 6.29 -5.45
C GLY A 191 -2.54 6.01 -3.95
N LEU A 192 -2.33 7.03 -3.08
CA LEU A 192 -2.59 6.91 -1.65
C LEU A 192 -4.05 6.56 -1.36
N MET A 193 -4.99 7.27 -1.99
CA MET A 193 -6.42 7.05 -1.77
C MET A 193 -6.90 5.70 -2.29
N GLU A 194 -6.28 5.17 -3.35
CA GLU A 194 -6.50 3.79 -3.81
C GLU A 194 -6.12 2.75 -2.75
N LEU A 195 -5.04 3.01 -1.99
CA LEU A 195 -4.64 2.13 -0.88
C LEU A 195 -5.58 2.21 0.32
N LEU A 196 -6.21 3.36 0.58
CA LEU A 196 -7.04 3.58 1.77
C LEU A 196 -8.53 3.29 1.54
N THR A 197 -9.07 3.58 0.35
CA THR A 197 -10.52 3.49 0.05
C THR A 197 -11.12 2.09 0.29
N PRO A 198 -10.45 0.96 0.05
CA PRO A 198 -11.03 -0.36 0.34
C PRO A 198 -11.20 -0.68 1.83
N LEU A 199 -10.52 0.03 2.74
CA LEU A 199 -10.51 -0.31 4.16
C LEU A 199 -11.87 -0.12 4.85
N PRO A 200 -12.58 1.00 4.69
CA PRO A 200 -13.95 1.14 5.23
C PRO A 200 -14.90 0.10 4.65
N LEU A 201 -14.74 -0.32 3.40
CA LEU A 201 -15.58 -1.37 2.79
C LEU A 201 -15.38 -2.71 3.50
N ALA A 202 -14.15 -3.05 3.91
CA ALA A 202 -13.89 -4.25 4.73
C ALA A 202 -14.61 -4.19 6.08
N LEU A 203 -14.63 -3.01 6.72
CA LEU A 203 -15.34 -2.81 7.98
C LEU A 203 -16.86 -2.90 7.79
N MET A 204 -17.41 -2.43 6.66
CA MET A 204 -18.85 -2.56 6.32
C MET A 204 -19.30 -4.01 6.21
N MET A 205 -18.42 -4.93 5.81
CA MET A 205 -18.76 -6.35 5.65
C MET A 205 -19.04 -7.09 6.97
N ARG A 206 -18.86 -6.44 8.12
CA ARG A 206 -19.16 -7.05 9.43
C ARG A 206 -20.67 -7.19 9.62
N ARG A 207 -21.09 -8.38 10.05
CA ARG A 207 -22.52 -8.70 10.29
C ARG A 207 -23.18 -7.91 11.43
N ARG A 208 -22.39 -7.31 12.34
CA ARG A 208 -22.86 -6.64 13.57
C ARG A 208 -22.83 -5.11 13.49
N ASN A 209 -22.62 -4.51 12.32
CA ASN A 209 -22.68 -3.06 12.19
C ASN A 209 -24.13 -2.56 12.35
N SER A 210 -24.29 -1.47 13.08
CA SER A 210 -25.56 -0.72 13.07
C SER A 210 -25.74 -0.02 11.71
N GLY A 211 -26.99 0.38 11.38
CA GLY A 211 -27.26 1.15 10.18
C GLY A 211 -26.42 2.44 10.12
N ALA A 212 -26.29 3.16 11.23
CA ALA A 212 -25.47 4.37 11.33
C ALA A 212 -23.98 4.11 11.05
N GLN A 213 -23.42 3.02 11.58
CA GLN A 213 -22.03 2.64 11.29
C GLN A 213 -21.81 2.32 9.81
N THR A 214 -22.76 1.63 9.18
CA THR A 214 -22.69 1.30 7.75
C THR A 214 -22.73 2.57 6.89
N VAL A 215 -23.60 3.51 7.22
CA VAL A 215 -23.68 4.82 6.52
C VAL A 215 -22.39 5.61 6.69
N LEU A 216 -21.84 5.68 7.92
CA LEU A 216 -20.58 6.40 8.18
C LEU A 216 -19.39 5.79 7.42
N LEU A 217 -19.28 4.47 7.37
CA LEU A 217 -18.23 3.77 6.62
C LEU A 217 -18.39 3.96 5.10
N GLY A 218 -19.64 3.93 4.60
CA GLY A 218 -19.95 4.25 3.21
C GLY A 218 -19.57 5.68 2.85
N PHE A 219 -19.89 6.63 3.74
CA PHE A 219 -19.46 8.03 3.60
C PHE A 219 -17.93 8.16 3.57
N ALA A 220 -17.21 7.46 4.45
CA ALA A 220 -15.75 7.44 4.46
C ALA A 220 -15.16 6.94 3.12
N ALA A 221 -15.68 5.83 2.58
CA ALA A 221 -15.27 5.30 1.29
C ALA A 221 -15.55 6.28 0.15
N LEU A 222 -16.73 6.91 0.17
CA LEU A 222 -17.14 7.90 -0.83
C LEU A 222 -16.25 9.15 -0.78
N MET A 223 -15.94 9.67 0.41
CA MET A 223 -15.07 10.83 0.59
C MET A 223 -13.67 10.57 0.07
N MET A 224 -13.06 9.43 0.42
CA MET A 224 -11.74 9.06 -0.10
C MET A 224 -11.76 8.85 -1.62
N GLY A 225 -12.73 8.10 -2.14
CA GLY A 225 -12.90 7.87 -3.58
C GLY A 225 -13.14 9.16 -4.36
N SER A 226 -13.91 10.12 -3.83
CA SER A 226 -14.15 11.41 -4.50
C SER A 226 -12.87 12.22 -4.70
N THR A 227 -11.91 12.14 -3.76
CA THR A 227 -10.64 12.87 -3.91
C THR A 227 -9.76 12.34 -5.04
N ILE A 228 -9.91 11.06 -5.44
CA ILE A 228 -9.23 10.51 -6.62
C ILE A 228 -9.70 11.26 -7.88
N PHE A 229 -11.01 11.51 -8.00
CA PHE A 229 -11.56 12.24 -9.14
C PHE A 229 -11.25 13.74 -9.06
N LEU A 230 -11.37 14.33 -7.87
CA LEU A 230 -11.06 15.74 -7.64
C LEU A 230 -9.58 16.04 -7.90
N SER A 231 -8.68 15.11 -7.65
CA SER A 231 -7.28 15.24 -7.98
C SER A 231 -7.03 15.39 -9.49
N GLY A 232 -7.93 14.85 -10.33
CA GLY A 232 -7.81 14.88 -11.78
C GLY A 232 -6.79 13.87 -12.34
N SER A 233 -6.36 12.89 -11.56
CA SER A 233 -5.47 11.81 -12.03
C SER A 233 -6.21 10.83 -12.92
N ARG A 234 -5.89 10.80 -14.22
CA ARG A 234 -6.49 9.84 -15.16
C ARG A 234 -6.12 8.41 -14.81
N GLY A 235 -4.85 8.19 -14.44
CA GLY A 235 -4.35 6.89 -13.96
C GLY A 235 -5.12 6.43 -12.73
N GLY A 236 -5.29 7.32 -11.75
CA GLY A 236 -6.03 7.05 -10.52
C GLY A 236 -7.49 6.70 -10.77
N MET A 237 -8.18 7.41 -11.68
CA MET A 237 -9.58 7.11 -12.03
C MET A 237 -9.72 5.72 -12.65
N ILE A 238 -8.85 5.35 -13.61
CA ILE A 238 -8.86 4.03 -14.25
C ILE A 238 -8.60 2.93 -13.22
N SER A 239 -7.58 3.11 -12.37
CA SER A 239 -7.21 2.18 -11.32
C SER A 239 -8.33 1.97 -10.32
N PHE A 240 -9.00 3.05 -9.92
CA PHE A 240 -10.14 2.99 -9.02
C PHE A 240 -11.32 2.22 -9.63
N VAL A 241 -11.64 2.43 -10.93
CA VAL A 241 -12.66 1.66 -11.63
C VAL A 241 -12.32 0.17 -11.64
N VAL A 242 -11.08 -0.19 -11.97
CA VAL A 242 -10.61 -1.59 -11.92
C VAL A 242 -10.76 -2.16 -10.52
N GLN A 243 -10.40 -1.39 -9.49
CA GLN A 243 -10.50 -1.77 -8.09
C GLN A 243 -11.96 -2.05 -7.68
N VAL A 244 -12.91 -1.19 -8.08
CA VAL A 244 -14.35 -1.36 -7.82
C VAL A 244 -14.90 -2.58 -8.54
N VAL A 245 -14.58 -2.74 -9.83
CA VAL A 245 -15.02 -3.91 -10.63
C VAL A 245 -14.48 -5.21 -10.05
N LEU A 246 -13.21 -5.26 -9.71
CA LEU A 246 -12.62 -6.45 -9.09
C LEU A 246 -13.24 -6.72 -7.72
N GLY A 247 -13.45 -5.68 -6.91
CA GLY A 247 -14.11 -5.78 -5.60
C GLY A 247 -15.52 -6.37 -5.72
N ALA A 248 -16.32 -5.86 -6.66
CA ALA A 248 -17.66 -6.38 -6.95
C ALA A 248 -17.60 -7.85 -7.41
N ALA A 249 -16.69 -8.19 -8.32
CA ALA A 249 -16.52 -9.56 -8.79
C ALA A 249 -16.13 -10.53 -7.65
N LEU A 250 -15.19 -10.14 -6.78
CA LEU A 250 -14.78 -10.95 -5.63
C LEU A 250 -15.92 -11.16 -4.62
N LEU A 251 -16.76 -10.14 -4.40
CA LEU A 251 -17.94 -10.25 -3.55
C LEU A 251 -18.98 -11.19 -4.14
N LEU A 252 -19.27 -11.07 -5.44
CA LEU A 252 -20.18 -11.95 -6.18
C LEU A 252 -19.74 -13.41 -6.11
N LEU A 253 -18.44 -13.66 -6.19
CA LEU A 253 -17.88 -15.01 -6.12
C LEU A 253 -17.88 -15.59 -4.71
N ARG A 254 -17.89 -14.74 -3.66
CA ARG A 254 -17.83 -15.17 -2.26
C ARG A 254 -19.19 -15.34 -1.59
N ASP A 255 -20.12 -14.45 -1.87
CA ASP A 255 -21.45 -14.44 -1.22
C ASP A 255 -22.53 -14.20 -2.28
N ARG A 256 -23.34 -15.23 -2.55
CA ARG A 256 -24.46 -15.17 -3.51
C ARG A 256 -25.73 -14.61 -2.90
N SER A 257 -25.71 -14.03 -1.69
CA SER A 257 -26.90 -13.44 -1.10
C SER A 257 -27.29 -12.16 -1.84
N SER A 258 -28.42 -12.18 -2.52
CA SER A 258 -28.87 -11.15 -3.46
C SER A 258 -29.02 -9.74 -2.87
N GLU A 259 -29.37 -9.62 -1.58
CA GLU A 259 -29.62 -8.32 -0.94
C GLU A 259 -28.36 -7.48 -0.73
N ARG A 260 -27.29 -8.07 -0.21
CA ARG A 260 -26.01 -7.34 -0.04
C ARG A 260 -25.37 -6.91 -1.34
N LEU A 261 -25.51 -7.74 -2.37
CA LEU A 261 -25.01 -7.43 -3.71
C LEU A 261 -25.73 -6.25 -4.31
N ARG A 262 -27.05 -6.21 -4.16
CA ARG A 262 -27.86 -5.08 -4.59
C ARG A 262 -27.42 -3.80 -3.90
N ASP A 263 -27.20 -3.83 -2.57
CA ASP A 263 -26.83 -2.66 -1.78
C ASP A 263 -25.42 -2.16 -2.15
N ILE A 264 -24.47 -3.07 -2.35
CA ILE A 264 -23.11 -2.72 -2.82
C ILE A 264 -23.15 -2.18 -4.25
N ALA A 265 -23.92 -2.80 -5.15
CA ALA A 265 -24.06 -2.33 -6.51
C ALA A 265 -24.70 -0.93 -6.56
N ILE A 266 -25.73 -0.68 -5.76
CA ILE A 266 -26.37 0.64 -5.63
C ILE A 266 -25.38 1.67 -5.13
N LEU A 267 -24.62 1.38 -4.05
CA LEU A 267 -23.60 2.27 -3.51
C LEU A 267 -22.49 2.53 -4.52
N ALA A 268 -22.03 1.52 -5.25
CA ALA A 268 -21.04 1.66 -6.31
C ALA A 268 -21.55 2.55 -7.45
N VAL A 269 -22.79 2.33 -7.92
CA VAL A 269 -23.41 3.15 -8.98
C VAL A 269 -23.61 4.59 -8.51
N ILE A 270 -24.15 4.81 -7.31
CA ILE A 270 -24.30 6.15 -6.73
C ILE A 270 -22.93 6.83 -6.59
N GLY A 271 -21.92 6.10 -6.09
CA GLY A 271 -20.55 6.57 -6.01
C GLY A 271 -19.99 7.00 -7.36
N VAL A 272 -20.10 6.16 -8.38
CA VAL A 272 -19.62 6.48 -9.75
C VAL A 272 -20.38 7.65 -10.35
N VAL A 273 -21.71 7.71 -10.22
CA VAL A 273 -22.52 8.84 -10.71
C VAL A 273 -22.14 10.15 -9.99
N PHE A 274 -21.99 10.11 -8.65
CA PHE A 274 -21.57 11.26 -7.87
C PHE A 274 -20.16 11.73 -8.29
N LEU A 275 -19.24 10.80 -8.46
CA LEU A 275 -17.86 11.07 -8.85
C LEU A 275 -17.76 11.61 -10.28
N ALA A 276 -18.55 11.08 -11.21
CA ALA A 276 -18.66 11.59 -12.57
C ALA A 276 -19.23 13.03 -12.58
N TRP A 277 -20.23 13.29 -11.74
CA TRP A 277 -20.80 14.62 -11.58
C TRP A 277 -19.81 15.62 -10.95
N ALA A 278 -19.16 15.24 -9.84
CA ALA A 278 -18.23 16.11 -9.11
C ALA A 278 -16.89 16.33 -9.87
N GLY A 279 -16.42 15.34 -10.61
CA GLY A 279 -15.18 15.40 -11.38
C GLY A 279 -15.33 15.87 -12.81
N GLY A 280 -16.52 15.75 -13.40
CA GLY A 280 -16.76 15.96 -14.84
C GLY A 280 -16.37 17.34 -15.34
N SER A 281 -16.71 18.40 -14.61
CA SER A 281 -16.38 19.79 -14.98
C SER A 281 -14.88 20.09 -14.87
N ARG A 282 -14.17 19.52 -13.88
CA ARG A 282 -12.73 19.73 -13.74
C ARG A 282 -11.93 18.92 -14.75
N VAL A 283 -12.38 17.73 -15.07
CA VAL A 283 -11.78 16.90 -16.13
C VAL A 283 -12.01 17.54 -17.48
N SER A 284 -13.22 18.05 -17.79
CA SER A 284 -13.50 18.75 -19.04
C SER A 284 -12.71 20.04 -19.15
N ASN A 285 -12.62 20.87 -18.10
CA ASN A 285 -11.83 22.10 -18.09
C ASN A 285 -10.32 21.83 -18.23
N ARG A 286 -9.80 20.76 -17.67
CA ARG A 286 -8.39 20.36 -17.87
C ARG A 286 -8.16 19.79 -19.28
N ILE A 287 -9.10 19.07 -19.84
CA ILE A 287 -9.06 18.61 -21.24
C ILE A 287 -9.15 19.82 -22.18
N GLU A 288 -10.04 20.75 -21.91
CA GLU A 288 -10.28 21.95 -22.74
C GLU A 288 -9.11 22.94 -22.63
N SER A 289 -8.52 23.12 -21.45
CA SER A 289 -7.27 23.88 -21.29
C SER A 289 -6.08 23.20 -21.96
N ALA A 290 -6.07 21.87 -22.05
CA ALA A 290 -5.08 21.13 -22.79
C ALA A 290 -5.24 21.25 -24.32
N TYR A 291 -6.49 21.41 -24.81
CA TYR A 291 -6.77 21.65 -26.23
C TYR A 291 -6.61 23.11 -26.65
N SER A 292 -6.99 24.07 -25.80
CA SER A 292 -6.93 25.50 -26.10
C SER A 292 -5.57 26.13 -25.95
N ALA A 293 -4.65 25.51 -25.21
CA ALA A 293 -3.26 25.91 -25.13
C ALA A 293 -2.43 25.33 -26.30
N GLY A 294 -2.85 25.61 -27.53
CA GLY A 294 -2.07 25.31 -28.75
C GLY A 294 -0.69 26.01 -28.85
N GLY A 295 -0.19 26.49 -27.74
CA GLY A 295 1.14 26.99 -27.52
C GLY A 295 1.76 26.23 -26.36
N ALA A 296 2.95 25.73 -26.56
CA ALA A 296 3.80 25.03 -25.64
C ALA A 296 3.91 25.71 -24.27
N THR A 297 2.93 25.50 -23.40
CA THR A 297 3.01 25.86 -21.99
C THR A 297 3.11 24.59 -21.17
N MET A 298 4.11 24.54 -20.35
CA MET A 298 4.67 23.51 -19.47
C MET A 298 3.70 22.62 -18.67
N GLY A 299 2.40 22.85 -18.73
CA GLY A 299 1.36 22.04 -18.09
C GLY A 299 0.90 20.81 -18.91
N ASN A 300 1.21 20.77 -20.20
CA ASN A 300 0.74 19.74 -21.14
C ASN A 300 1.79 18.69 -21.51
N THR A 301 2.94 18.69 -20.88
CA THR A 301 4.09 17.88 -21.23
C THR A 301 3.96 16.38 -21.00
N LEU A 302 2.83 15.92 -20.47
CA LEU A 302 2.52 14.49 -20.41
C LEU A 302 1.41 14.11 -21.41
N ASP A 303 1.50 14.66 -22.62
CA ASP A 303 0.74 14.15 -23.76
C ASP A 303 1.02 12.65 -23.94
N ALA A 304 0.06 11.90 -24.42
CA ALA A 304 0.20 10.46 -24.69
C ALA A 304 1.40 10.14 -25.57
N ARG A 305 1.76 11.06 -26.49
CA ARG A 305 2.95 10.94 -27.35
C ARG A 305 4.26 11.02 -26.57
N PHE A 306 4.36 11.96 -25.60
CA PHE A 306 5.51 12.09 -24.72
C PHE A 306 5.70 10.83 -23.87
N ARG A 307 4.62 10.32 -23.26
CA ARG A 307 4.69 9.08 -22.47
C ARG A 307 5.08 7.88 -23.32
N LEU A 308 4.55 7.79 -24.55
CA LEU A 308 4.90 6.70 -25.46
C LEU A 308 6.38 6.75 -25.86
N ALA A 309 6.93 7.94 -26.13
CA ALA A 309 8.36 8.11 -26.42
C ALA A 309 9.20 7.74 -25.20
N LEU A 310 8.83 8.22 -24.02
CA LEU A 310 9.47 7.90 -22.74
C LEU A 310 9.49 6.38 -22.48
N PHE A 311 8.37 5.69 -22.70
CA PHE A 311 8.27 4.24 -22.53
C PHE A 311 9.15 3.49 -23.54
N LYS A 312 9.17 3.94 -24.81
CA LYS A 312 10.03 3.37 -25.85
C LYS A 312 11.50 3.51 -25.50
N ASP A 313 11.92 4.69 -25.05
CA ASP A 313 13.30 4.97 -24.70
C ASP A 313 13.71 4.21 -23.42
N THR A 314 12.82 4.14 -22.42
CA THR A 314 13.04 3.31 -21.23
C THR A 314 13.17 1.82 -21.58
N LEU A 315 12.37 1.34 -22.53
CA LEU A 315 12.49 -0.05 -23.01
C LEU A 315 13.82 -0.27 -23.75
N SER A 316 14.31 0.72 -24.49
CA SER A 316 15.62 0.68 -25.14
C SER A 316 16.75 0.64 -24.12
N MET A 317 16.64 1.43 -23.04
CA MET A 317 17.54 1.38 -21.89
C MET A 317 17.53 -0.02 -21.22
N ALA A 318 16.36 -0.62 -20.99
CA ALA A 318 16.23 -1.96 -20.41
C ALA A 318 16.87 -3.04 -21.34
N LYS A 319 16.67 -2.94 -22.64
CA LYS A 319 17.27 -3.87 -23.62
C LYS A 319 18.80 -3.81 -23.69
N ALA A 320 19.42 -2.68 -23.36
CA ALA A 320 20.87 -2.55 -23.34
C ALA A 320 21.54 -3.32 -22.19
N ARG A 321 20.83 -3.52 -21.05
CA ARG A 321 21.29 -4.37 -19.94
C ARG A 321 20.15 -5.25 -19.41
N PRO A 322 19.73 -6.29 -20.16
CA PRO A 322 18.47 -6.99 -19.88
C PRO A 322 18.51 -7.90 -18.65
N ILE A 323 19.67 -8.39 -18.22
CA ILE A 323 19.77 -9.43 -17.17
C ILE A 323 19.65 -8.83 -15.77
N ALA A 324 20.55 -7.93 -15.39
CA ALA A 324 20.66 -7.35 -14.06
C ALA A 324 20.41 -5.83 -14.02
N GLY A 325 20.10 -5.21 -15.16
CA GLY A 325 19.80 -3.79 -15.28
C GLY A 325 21.02 -2.88 -15.11
N TRP A 326 20.74 -1.60 -14.86
CA TRP A 326 21.74 -0.54 -14.73
C TRP A 326 22.09 -0.22 -13.25
N GLY A 327 21.38 -0.81 -12.31
CA GLY A 327 21.42 -0.52 -10.89
C GLY A 327 20.15 0.17 -10.42
N LEU A 328 19.69 -0.21 -9.25
CA LEU A 328 18.48 0.36 -8.61
C LEU A 328 18.66 1.88 -8.44
N ASP A 329 17.65 2.68 -8.78
CA ASP A 329 17.63 4.16 -8.80
C ASP A 329 18.69 4.80 -9.73
N CYS A 330 19.15 4.07 -10.76
CA CYS A 330 20.07 4.61 -11.77
C CYS A 330 19.37 5.21 -12.99
N PHE A 331 18.03 5.20 -13.03
CA PHE A 331 17.25 5.70 -14.17
C PHE A 331 17.67 7.11 -14.58
N THR A 332 17.64 8.05 -13.64
CA THR A 332 17.92 9.47 -13.91
C THR A 332 19.33 9.75 -14.45
N ARG A 333 20.28 8.84 -14.18
CA ARG A 333 21.69 8.97 -14.59
C ARG A 333 21.94 8.39 -15.97
N VAL A 334 21.18 7.37 -16.33
CA VAL A 334 21.40 6.60 -17.57
C VAL A 334 20.42 6.99 -18.67
N PHE A 335 19.18 7.32 -18.32
CA PHE A 335 18.12 7.63 -19.27
C PHE A 335 18.48 8.72 -20.31
N PRO A 336 19.20 9.81 -19.97
CA PRO A 336 19.60 10.81 -20.96
C PRO A 336 20.37 10.27 -22.19
N GLU A 337 21.07 9.14 -22.05
CA GLU A 337 21.77 8.48 -23.18
C GLU A 337 20.80 7.80 -24.15
N PHE A 338 19.58 7.50 -23.72
CA PHE A 338 18.54 6.83 -24.50
C PHE A 338 17.43 7.76 -24.96
N GLN A 339 17.38 8.99 -24.43
CA GLN A 339 16.31 9.95 -24.69
C GLN A 339 16.32 10.42 -26.15
N THR A 340 15.28 10.10 -26.92
CA THR A 340 15.15 10.47 -28.34
C THR A 340 14.31 11.71 -28.60
N PHE A 341 13.71 12.30 -27.56
CA PHE A 341 12.84 13.47 -27.64
C PHE A 341 13.43 14.64 -26.85
N TYR A 342 13.08 15.86 -27.28
CA TYR A 342 13.44 17.06 -26.55
C TYR A 342 12.45 17.30 -25.38
N SER A 343 12.99 17.70 -24.24
CA SER A 343 12.21 18.11 -23.07
C SER A 343 12.94 19.25 -22.33
N ASP A 344 12.24 20.34 -22.03
CA ASP A 344 12.73 21.39 -21.16
C ASP A 344 12.78 20.98 -19.69
N LEU A 345 12.16 19.85 -19.35
CA LEU A 345 12.11 19.30 -18.00
C LEU A 345 13.08 18.15 -17.87
N PHE A 346 13.71 18.07 -16.70
CA PHE A 346 14.49 16.90 -16.34
C PHE A 346 13.56 15.69 -16.14
N VAL A 347 13.83 14.61 -16.87
CA VAL A 347 13.07 13.38 -16.79
C VAL A 347 13.59 12.57 -15.60
N ASN A 348 12.86 12.62 -14.49
CA ASN A 348 13.26 11.99 -13.24
C ASN A 348 12.72 10.57 -13.03
N ALA A 349 11.75 10.13 -13.83
CA ALA A 349 11.14 8.80 -13.74
C ALA A 349 10.56 8.37 -15.09
N ALA A 350 10.40 7.07 -15.25
CA ALA A 350 9.79 6.48 -16.46
C ALA A 350 8.28 6.67 -16.55
N HIS A 351 7.60 7.17 -15.51
CA HIS A 351 6.14 7.19 -15.36
C HIS A 351 5.48 5.83 -15.63
N ASN A 352 6.20 4.78 -15.32
CA ASN A 352 5.77 3.39 -15.35
C ASN A 352 6.72 2.59 -14.47
N ASP A 353 6.27 2.21 -13.26
CA ASP A 353 7.10 1.51 -12.29
C ASP A 353 7.66 0.19 -12.83
N TYR A 354 6.93 -0.50 -13.71
CA TYR A 354 7.37 -1.79 -14.27
C TYR A 354 8.51 -1.63 -15.25
N LEU A 355 8.44 -0.63 -16.14
CA LEU A 355 9.51 -0.37 -17.11
C LEU A 355 10.75 0.17 -16.41
N GLN A 356 10.59 1.01 -15.40
CA GLN A 356 11.71 1.53 -14.62
C GLN A 356 12.39 0.41 -13.84
N LEU A 357 11.62 -0.42 -13.14
CA LEU A 357 12.14 -1.59 -12.43
C LEU A 357 12.91 -2.53 -13.41
N LEU A 358 12.35 -2.79 -14.60
CA LEU A 358 12.98 -3.62 -15.60
C LEU A 358 14.32 -3.00 -16.10
N ALA A 359 14.37 -1.68 -16.31
CA ALA A 359 15.59 -1.00 -16.73
C ALA A 359 16.65 -1.02 -15.62
N GLU A 360 16.27 -0.83 -14.37
CA GLU A 360 17.20 -0.73 -13.24
C GLU A 360 17.67 -2.08 -12.70
N THR A 361 16.83 -3.11 -12.73
CA THR A 361 17.13 -4.42 -12.10
C THR A 361 17.11 -5.60 -13.08
N GLY A 362 16.83 -5.32 -14.35
CA GLY A 362 16.74 -6.33 -15.41
C GLY A 362 15.60 -7.33 -15.20
N VAL A 363 15.60 -8.39 -15.99
CA VAL A 363 14.58 -9.46 -15.91
C VAL A 363 14.65 -10.23 -14.59
N ILE A 364 15.82 -10.28 -13.94
CA ILE A 364 15.98 -10.97 -12.65
C ILE A 364 15.19 -10.22 -11.58
N GLY A 365 15.40 -8.90 -11.42
CA GLY A 365 14.69 -8.11 -10.41
C GLY A 365 13.20 -8.02 -10.71
N PHE A 366 12.83 -7.87 -11.99
CA PHE A 366 11.44 -7.89 -12.41
C PHE A 366 10.75 -9.21 -12.07
N ALA A 367 11.39 -10.36 -12.32
CA ALA A 367 10.85 -11.68 -11.98
C ALA A 367 10.70 -11.89 -10.46
N ILE A 368 11.66 -11.39 -9.66
CA ILE A 368 11.59 -11.46 -8.20
C ILE A 368 10.41 -10.62 -7.68
N MET A 369 10.22 -9.39 -8.18
CA MET A 369 9.09 -8.55 -7.76
C MET A 369 7.75 -9.10 -8.26
N LEU A 370 7.70 -9.71 -9.44
CA LEU A 370 6.53 -10.44 -9.91
C LEU A 370 6.22 -11.64 -8.99
N TRP A 371 7.23 -12.38 -8.54
CA TRP A 371 7.05 -13.43 -7.53
C TRP A 371 6.47 -12.88 -6.22
N PHE A 372 6.96 -11.71 -5.74
CA PHE A 372 6.40 -11.04 -4.56
C PHE A 372 4.91 -10.74 -4.74
N VAL A 373 4.55 -10.12 -5.87
CA VAL A 373 3.15 -9.79 -6.20
C VAL A 373 2.28 -11.05 -6.29
N ILE A 374 2.75 -12.09 -6.96
CA ILE A 374 2.03 -13.37 -7.06
C ILE A 374 1.83 -14.00 -5.67
N ALA A 375 2.85 -14.00 -4.81
CA ALA A 375 2.77 -14.54 -3.45
C ALA A 375 1.74 -13.77 -2.61
N MET A 376 1.72 -12.44 -2.72
CA MET A 376 0.74 -11.57 -2.09
C MET A 376 -0.70 -11.88 -2.55
N PHE A 377 -0.94 -11.94 -3.87
CA PHE A 377 -2.27 -12.23 -4.41
C PHE A 377 -2.75 -13.63 -4.05
N ARG A 378 -1.86 -14.64 -4.13
CA ARG A 378 -2.18 -16.01 -3.70
C ARG A 378 -2.61 -16.07 -2.24
N SER A 379 -1.94 -15.33 -1.37
CA SER A 379 -2.30 -15.24 0.05
C SER A 379 -3.61 -14.50 0.26
N GLY A 380 -3.78 -13.34 -0.36
CA GLY A 380 -4.96 -12.47 -0.22
C GLY A 380 -6.26 -13.10 -0.75
N LEU A 381 -6.16 -13.87 -1.84
CA LEU A 381 -7.32 -14.50 -2.48
C LEU A 381 -7.60 -15.92 -1.96
N ARG A 382 -6.79 -16.45 -1.03
CA ARG A 382 -6.97 -17.81 -0.49
C ARG A 382 -8.31 -17.94 0.23
N ARG A 383 -9.16 -18.87 -0.20
CA ARG A 383 -10.52 -19.09 0.30
C ARG A 383 -10.62 -19.79 1.66
N ARG A 384 -9.51 -20.22 2.25
CA ARG A 384 -9.49 -21.02 3.49
C ARG A 384 -9.81 -20.25 4.76
N VAL A 385 -9.91 -18.92 4.70
CA VAL A 385 -10.22 -18.08 5.86
C VAL A 385 -11.74 -17.96 5.98
N PRO A 386 -12.32 -18.33 7.14
CA PRO A 386 -13.76 -18.18 7.37
C PRO A 386 -14.23 -16.73 7.17
N PRO A 387 -15.49 -16.49 6.78
CA PRO A 387 -16.03 -15.14 6.66
C PRO A 387 -15.91 -14.38 7.99
N GLY A 388 -15.18 -13.26 8.00
CA GLY A 388 -14.95 -12.47 9.20
C GLY A 388 -14.03 -11.27 8.94
N VAL A 389 -13.58 -10.63 10.01
CA VAL A 389 -12.72 -9.42 9.96
C VAL A 389 -11.44 -9.69 9.17
N VAL A 390 -10.77 -10.82 9.43
CA VAL A 390 -9.51 -11.17 8.76
C VAL A 390 -9.72 -11.36 7.26
N SER A 391 -10.75 -12.14 6.88
CA SER A 391 -11.08 -12.39 5.48
C SER A 391 -11.44 -11.11 4.72
N SER A 392 -12.20 -10.20 5.34
CA SER A 392 -12.55 -8.89 4.75
C SER A 392 -11.33 -7.98 4.64
N ALA A 393 -10.46 -7.98 5.67
CA ALA A 393 -9.21 -7.21 5.67
C ALA A 393 -8.27 -7.66 4.57
N LYS A 394 -8.07 -8.98 4.41
CA LYS A 394 -7.25 -9.53 3.32
C LYS A 394 -7.77 -9.13 1.94
N MET A 395 -9.09 -9.18 1.75
CA MET A 395 -9.72 -8.76 0.51
C MET A 395 -9.50 -7.27 0.24
N ALA A 396 -9.72 -6.41 1.26
CA ALA A 396 -9.50 -4.97 1.12
C ALA A 396 -8.03 -4.64 0.83
N ALA A 397 -7.08 -5.28 1.52
CA ALA A 397 -5.66 -5.11 1.29
C ALA A 397 -5.26 -5.57 -0.13
N THR A 398 -5.83 -6.69 -0.61
CA THR A 398 -5.60 -7.16 -1.98
C THR A 398 -6.14 -6.17 -3.01
N LEU A 399 -7.33 -5.60 -2.78
CA LEU A 399 -7.90 -4.56 -3.63
C LEU A 399 -7.07 -3.27 -3.59
N ALA A 400 -6.60 -2.87 -2.41
CA ALA A 400 -5.72 -1.71 -2.23
C ALA A 400 -4.45 -1.85 -3.07
N CYS A 401 -3.76 -3.00 -2.94
CA CYS A 401 -2.58 -3.30 -3.75
C CYS A 401 -2.90 -3.38 -5.26
N THR A 402 -4.08 -3.89 -5.64
CA THR A 402 -4.49 -3.91 -7.06
C THR A 402 -4.59 -2.50 -7.63
N GLY A 403 -5.22 -1.56 -6.91
CA GLY A 403 -5.37 -0.18 -7.36
C GLY A 403 -4.02 0.44 -7.71
N ILE A 404 -3.10 0.48 -6.76
CA ILE A 404 -1.80 1.10 -6.97
C ILE A 404 -0.96 0.37 -8.03
N LEU A 405 -1.03 -0.97 -8.12
CA LEU A 405 -0.35 -1.74 -9.16
C LEU A 405 -0.89 -1.45 -10.56
N VAL A 406 -2.20 -1.22 -10.71
CA VAL A 406 -2.78 -0.76 -11.99
C VAL A 406 -2.33 0.66 -12.29
N HIS A 407 -2.29 1.55 -11.30
CA HIS A 407 -1.82 2.93 -11.46
C HIS A 407 -0.34 2.98 -11.89
N SER A 408 0.48 2.08 -11.39
CA SER A 408 1.92 1.95 -11.71
C SER A 408 2.23 1.69 -13.20
N PHE A 409 1.24 1.34 -14.03
CA PHE A 409 1.39 1.33 -15.49
C PHE A 409 1.42 2.74 -16.10
N MET A 410 0.92 3.74 -15.36
CA MET A 410 0.73 5.10 -15.88
C MET A 410 1.47 6.17 -15.06
N ASP A 411 2.05 5.80 -13.94
CA ASP A 411 2.82 6.69 -13.06
C ASP A 411 3.84 5.92 -12.21
N PHE A 412 4.63 6.63 -11.35
CA PHE A 412 5.67 6.05 -10.50
C PHE A 412 5.29 6.12 -9.01
N ASN A 413 4.09 5.62 -8.68
CA ASN A 413 3.53 5.67 -7.33
C ASN A 413 4.35 4.92 -6.28
N LEU A 414 5.03 3.84 -6.66
CA LEU A 414 5.84 3.02 -5.75
C LEU A 414 7.24 3.62 -5.49
N HIS A 415 7.62 4.71 -6.17
CA HIS A 415 8.79 5.52 -5.85
C HIS A 415 8.47 6.62 -4.83
N VAL A 416 7.20 6.80 -4.44
CA VAL A 416 6.81 7.75 -3.40
C VAL A 416 6.82 7.04 -2.05
N GLY A 417 7.67 7.47 -1.13
CA GLY A 417 7.98 6.77 0.11
C GLY A 417 6.75 6.39 0.94
N ALA A 418 5.77 7.28 1.10
CA ALA A 418 4.54 7.00 1.83
C ALA A 418 3.67 5.93 1.14
N ASN A 419 3.53 6.01 -0.19
CA ASN A 419 2.74 5.06 -0.96
C ASN A 419 3.39 3.68 -0.96
N ALA A 420 4.71 3.61 -1.15
CA ALA A 420 5.47 2.38 -1.07
C ALA A 420 5.38 1.74 0.33
N ALA A 421 5.62 2.51 1.40
CA ALA A 421 5.52 2.01 2.77
C ALA A 421 4.13 1.44 3.05
N LEU A 422 3.06 2.14 2.67
CA LEU A 422 1.69 1.68 2.85
C LEU A 422 1.40 0.45 1.97
N PHE A 423 1.89 0.38 0.72
CA PHE A 423 1.77 -0.80 -0.13
C PHE A 423 2.37 -2.05 0.53
N TYR A 424 3.58 -1.96 1.09
CA TYR A 424 4.20 -3.10 1.77
C TYR A 424 3.45 -3.50 3.05
N VAL A 425 2.87 -2.54 3.79
CA VAL A 425 2.00 -2.82 4.94
C VAL A 425 0.68 -3.48 4.50
N MET A 426 0.09 -3.04 3.38
CA MET A 426 -1.08 -3.70 2.80
C MET A 426 -0.75 -5.10 2.28
N ALA A 427 0.42 -5.32 1.69
CA ALA A 427 0.88 -6.66 1.29
C ALA A 427 1.01 -7.59 2.50
N ALA A 428 1.53 -7.09 3.63
CA ALA A 428 1.55 -7.82 4.89
C ALA A 428 0.14 -8.19 5.36
N LEU A 429 -0.80 -7.25 5.31
CA LEU A 429 -2.21 -7.49 5.68
C LEU A 429 -2.90 -8.49 4.74
N ALA A 430 -2.62 -8.46 3.44
CA ALA A 430 -3.10 -9.44 2.48
C ALA A 430 -2.56 -10.85 2.76
N SER A 431 -1.35 -10.95 3.34
CA SER A 431 -0.72 -12.22 3.71
C SER A 431 -1.06 -12.70 5.14
N ALA A 432 -1.82 -11.93 5.94
CA ALA A 432 -2.14 -12.27 7.31
C ALA A 432 -2.83 -13.64 7.42
N GLU A 433 -2.41 -14.45 8.38
CA GLU A 433 -3.02 -15.74 8.69
C GLU A 433 -3.73 -15.66 10.04
N GLU A 434 -4.92 -16.23 10.13
CA GLU A 434 -5.66 -16.31 11.38
C GLU A 434 -5.07 -17.45 12.21
N VAL A 435 -4.65 -17.15 13.43
CA VAL A 435 -4.29 -18.19 14.41
C VAL A 435 -5.60 -18.81 14.91
N GLU A 436 -5.86 -20.06 14.51
CA GLU A 436 -6.97 -20.85 15.07
C GLU A 436 -6.73 -21.02 16.57
N GLY A 437 -7.61 -20.48 17.41
CA GLY A 437 -7.60 -20.70 18.85
C GLY A 437 -7.89 -19.50 19.75
N ALA A 438 -7.69 -18.27 19.30
CA ALA A 438 -7.96 -17.10 20.12
C ALA A 438 -9.45 -16.71 20.07
N GLY A 439 -10.30 -17.41 20.82
CA GLY A 439 -11.69 -16.93 21.02
C GLY A 439 -12.83 -17.94 20.97
N GLN A 440 -12.59 -19.22 21.10
CA GLN A 440 -13.68 -20.13 21.52
C GLN A 440 -13.70 -20.18 23.05
N PRO A 441 -14.80 -19.73 23.73
CA PRO A 441 -15.00 -20.13 25.10
C PRO A 441 -15.03 -21.66 25.13
N LEU A 442 -14.23 -22.27 26.01
CA LEU A 442 -14.36 -23.69 26.35
C LEU A 442 -15.86 -23.95 26.53
N ALA A 443 -16.44 -24.75 25.63
CA ALA A 443 -17.73 -25.34 25.90
C ALA A 443 -17.55 -26.12 27.18
N ALA A 444 -18.21 -25.65 28.26
CA ALA A 444 -18.25 -26.37 29.51
C ALA A 444 -18.77 -27.76 29.21
N HIS A 445 -17.89 -28.76 29.31
CA HIS A 445 -18.32 -30.13 29.43
C HIS A 445 -19.21 -30.18 30.69
N HIS A 446 -20.52 -30.13 30.51
CA HIS A 446 -21.46 -30.59 31.46
C HIS A 446 -21.33 -32.12 31.50
N ASP A 447 -20.45 -32.60 32.35
CA ASP A 447 -20.55 -33.96 32.89
C ASP A 447 -21.85 -34.00 33.72
N GLY A 448 -22.89 -34.44 33.06
CA GLY A 448 -24.13 -34.81 33.75
C GLY A 448 -23.87 -35.98 34.70
N PRO A 449 -24.49 -36.03 35.87
CA PRO A 449 -24.27 -37.10 36.84
C PRO A 449 -24.74 -38.44 36.22
N VAL A 450 -23.83 -39.41 36.23
CA VAL A 450 -24.16 -40.83 35.97
C VAL A 450 -25.04 -41.30 37.10
N LEU A 451 -26.34 -41.45 36.85
CA LEU A 451 -27.25 -42.16 37.74
C LEU A 451 -26.94 -43.69 37.62
N VAL A 452 -26.31 -44.21 38.65
CA VAL A 452 -26.23 -45.66 38.87
C VAL A 452 -27.57 -46.04 39.50
N HIS A 453 -28.38 -46.83 38.81
CA HIS A 453 -29.52 -47.56 39.37
C HIS A 453 -29.01 -48.91 39.84
N ASP A 454 -29.22 -49.19 41.14
CA ASP A 454 -29.22 -50.51 41.73
C ASP A 454 -30.42 -51.37 41.29
#